data_7b7add4661a1808c44822e0e030fbc76
#
_entry.id   7b7add4661a1808c44822e0e030fbc76
#
_cell.length_a   1.000
_cell.length_b   1.000
_cell.length_c   1.000
_cell.angle_alpha   90.00
_cell.angle_beta   90.00
_cell.angle_gamma   90.00
#
_symmetry.space_group_name_H-M   'P 1'
#
loop_
_entity.id
_entity.type
_entity.pdbx_description
1 polymer ?
#
loop_
_entity_poly.entity_id
_entity_poly.type
_entity_poly.pdbx_seq_one_letter_code
_entity_poly.pdbx_strand_id
1 'polypeptide(L)'
;MQDGKALQSGTSHFLGQNFAKAFDVQYINKEGKLEYVWATSWGVSTRLMGALIMAHSDNNGLVLPPKLAPIQVVLIPIYKGEEQMRQIVERLRTSPKSSSRRDSP
;
A
#
# COMPACT_ATOMS: atom_id res chain seq x y z
N MET A 1 -9.77 -7.35 13.37
CA MET A 1 -8.83 -8.41 13.78
C MET A 1 -9.64 -9.67 14.14
N GLN A 2 -9.04 -10.84 14.09
CA GLN A 2 -9.73 -12.12 14.34
C GLN A 2 -10.29 -12.25 15.76
N ASP A 3 -9.70 -11.55 16.73
CA ASP A 3 -10.14 -11.50 18.13
C ASP A 3 -11.25 -10.46 18.39
N GLY A 4 -11.77 -9.83 17.35
CA GLY A 4 -12.82 -8.80 17.44
C GLY A 4 -12.38 -7.45 18.00
N LYS A 5 -11.09 -7.28 18.32
CA LYS A 5 -10.56 -6.01 18.82
C LYS A 5 -10.31 -5.03 17.69
N ALA A 6 -10.54 -3.75 17.97
CA ALA A 6 -10.27 -2.66 17.04
C ALA A 6 -8.80 -2.21 17.12
N LEU A 7 -8.28 -1.75 16.01
CA LEU A 7 -6.97 -1.12 15.91
C LEU A 7 -7.11 0.19 15.17
N GLN A 8 -6.48 1.24 15.67
CA GLN A 8 -6.42 2.52 14.99
C GLN A 8 -5.59 2.39 13.72
N SER A 9 -6.21 2.53 12.55
CA SER A 9 -5.56 2.43 11.25
C SER A 9 -4.93 3.73 10.76
N GLY A 10 -5.50 4.85 11.18
CA GLY A 10 -5.01 6.18 10.81
C GLY A 10 -5.81 7.26 11.51
N THR A 11 -5.40 8.49 11.33
CA THR A 11 -6.10 9.68 11.81
C THR A 11 -6.29 10.69 10.69
N SER A 12 -7.42 11.39 10.74
CA SER A 12 -7.69 12.55 9.90
C SER A 12 -8.17 13.67 10.80
N HIS A 13 -7.49 14.80 10.75
CA HIS A 13 -7.81 15.98 11.56
C HIS A 13 -8.20 17.15 10.66
N PHE A 14 -9.30 17.79 10.99
CA PHE A 14 -9.61 19.11 10.50
C PHE A 14 -9.10 20.13 11.52
N LEU A 15 -7.98 20.79 11.21
CA LEU A 15 -7.29 21.70 12.13
C LEU A 15 -7.88 23.12 12.08
N GLY A 16 -8.72 23.41 11.11
CA GLY A 16 -9.25 24.74 10.91
C GLY A 16 -8.14 25.77 10.68
N GLN A 17 -8.23 26.89 11.37
CA GLN A 17 -7.23 27.96 11.34
C GLN A 17 -6.39 28.06 12.63
N ASN A 18 -6.49 27.08 13.55
CA ASN A 18 -5.88 27.19 14.87
C ASN A 18 -4.36 27.31 14.80
N PHE A 19 -3.71 26.42 14.05
CA PHE A 19 -2.26 26.49 13.86
C PHE A 19 -1.83 27.66 12.97
N ALA A 20 -2.64 27.99 11.97
CA ALA A 20 -2.35 29.14 11.11
C ALA A 20 -2.30 30.44 11.91
N LYS A 21 -3.20 30.63 12.87
CA LYS A 21 -3.20 31.80 13.77
C LYS A 21 -2.01 31.75 14.74
N ALA A 22 -1.68 30.58 15.28
CA ALA A 22 -0.57 30.43 16.22
C ALA A 22 0.80 30.70 15.59
N PHE A 23 0.97 30.31 14.31
CA PHE A 23 2.22 30.47 13.56
C PHE A 23 2.19 31.63 12.56
N ASP A 24 1.13 32.42 12.54
CA ASP A 24 0.89 33.56 11.63
C ASP A 24 1.03 33.19 10.14
N VAL A 25 0.46 32.04 9.76
CA VAL A 25 0.47 31.57 8.36
C VAL A 25 -0.75 32.12 7.62
N GLN A 26 -0.50 33.10 6.75
CA GLN A 26 -1.51 33.80 6.00
C GLN A 26 -1.27 33.69 4.49
N TYR A 27 -2.32 33.94 3.72
CA TYR A 27 -2.28 34.06 2.27
C TYR A 27 -3.10 35.28 1.81
N ILE A 28 -2.82 35.75 0.62
CA ILE A 28 -3.61 36.81 0.00
C ILE A 28 -4.75 36.15 -0.77
N ASN A 29 -5.98 36.45 -0.37
CA ASN A 29 -7.18 35.94 -1.03
C ASN A 29 -7.42 36.64 -2.40
N LYS A 30 -8.44 36.21 -3.13
CA LYS A 30 -8.81 36.78 -4.44
C LYS A 30 -9.19 38.26 -4.40
N GLU A 31 -9.55 38.77 -3.24
CA GLU A 31 -9.90 40.17 -3.00
C GLU A 31 -8.70 41.04 -2.57
N GLY A 32 -7.48 40.43 -2.52
CA GLY A 32 -6.27 41.13 -2.10
C GLY A 32 -6.13 41.30 -0.57
N LYS A 33 -6.95 40.61 0.24
CA LYS A 33 -6.90 40.65 1.70
C LYS A 33 -6.10 39.45 2.26
N LEU A 34 -5.38 39.68 3.36
CA LEU A 34 -4.71 38.62 4.12
C LEU A 34 -5.74 37.80 4.90
N GLU A 35 -5.68 36.49 4.73
CA GLU A 35 -6.48 35.50 5.45
C GLU A 35 -5.63 34.38 5.98
N TYR A 36 -5.98 33.81 7.16
CA TYR A 36 -5.34 32.63 7.69
C TYR A 36 -5.72 31.38 6.89
N VAL A 37 -4.74 30.53 6.64
CA VAL A 37 -4.96 29.28 5.90
C VAL A 37 -5.78 28.30 6.72
N TRP A 38 -6.59 27.51 6.02
CA TRP A 38 -7.27 26.33 6.57
C TRP A 38 -6.37 25.12 6.39
N ALA A 39 -6.30 24.26 7.40
CA ALA A 39 -5.42 23.10 7.39
C ALA A 39 -6.14 21.82 7.77
N THR A 40 -5.69 20.73 7.15
CA THR A 40 -6.01 19.36 7.53
C THR A 40 -4.72 18.60 7.78
N SER A 41 -4.78 17.56 8.62
CA SER A 41 -3.63 16.69 8.88
C SER A 41 -4.06 15.24 8.86
N TRP A 42 -3.30 14.39 8.19
CA TRP A 42 -3.55 12.97 8.14
C TRP A 42 -2.30 12.22 8.60
N GLY A 43 -2.53 11.15 9.37
CA GLY A 43 -1.44 10.33 9.88
C GLY A 43 -1.72 8.85 9.70
N VAL A 44 -0.72 8.15 9.17
CA VAL A 44 -0.68 6.69 9.07
C VAL A 44 0.70 6.24 9.52
N SER A 45 0.78 5.16 10.27
CA SER A 45 2.05 4.63 10.78
C SER A 45 2.27 3.19 10.35
N THR A 46 3.47 2.68 10.62
CA THR A 46 3.84 1.27 10.41
C THR A 46 2.98 0.27 11.20
N ARG A 47 2.13 0.74 12.11
CA ARG A 47 1.10 -0.07 12.78
C ARG A 47 0.21 -0.82 11.77
N LEU A 48 0.01 -0.28 10.57
CA LEU A 48 -0.74 -0.96 9.51
C LEU A 48 -0.08 -2.26 9.05
N MET A 49 1.22 -2.42 9.16
CA MET A 49 1.90 -3.69 8.89
C MET A 49 1.46 -4.76 9.90
N GLY A 50 1.41 -4.41 11.18
CA GLY A 50 0.88 -5.29 12.22
C GLY A 50 -0.60 -5.62 12.00
N ALA A 51 -1.41 -4.63 11.60
CA ALA A 51 -2.82 -4.83 11.27
C ALA A 51 -3.01 -5.79 10.10
N LEU A 52 -2.18 -5.67 9.06
CA LEU A 52 -2.19 -6.56 7.89
C LEU A 52 -1.91 -8.02 8.32
N ILE A 53 -0.88 -8.23 9.12
CA ILE A 53 -0.51 -9.54 9.65
C ILE A 53 -1.65 -10.13 10.47
N MET A 54 -2.16 -9.37 11.43
CA MET A 54 -3.23 -9.84 12.33
C MET A 54 -4.57 -10.09 11.62
N ALA A 55 -4.82 -9.42 10.50
CA ALA A 55 -6.07 -9.57 9.76
C ALA A 55 -6.03 -10.70 8.71
N HIS A 56 -4.88 -10.92 8.08
CA HIS A 56 -4.79 -11.78 6.91
C HIS A 56 -3.93 -13.04 7.11
N SER A 57 -3.00 -13.03 8.06
CA SER A 57 -2.10 -14.15 8.30
C SER A 57 -2.71 -15.22 9.21
N ASP A 58 -2.12 -16.39 9.19
CA ASP A 58 -2.49 -17.54 10.03
C ASP A 58 -1.28 -18.03 10.85
N ASN A 59 -1.46 -19.14 11.57
CA ASN A 59 -0.40 -19.75 12.39
C ASN A 59 0.75 -20.38 11.57
N ASN A 60 0.57 -20.55 10.25
CA ASN A 60 1.57 -21.11 9.36
C ASN A 60 2.50 -20.04 8.77
N GLY A 61 2.08 -18.78 8.80
CA GLY A 61 2.90 -17.66 8.35
C GLY A 61 2.15 -16.46 7.80
N LEU A 62 2.90 -15.62 7.11
CA LEU A 62 2.41 -14.39 6.52
C LEU A 62 1.58 -14.68 5.27
N VAL A 63 0.33 -14.21 5.26
CA VAL A 63 -0.55 -14.21 4.09
C VAL A 63 -0.77 -12.79 3.62
N LEU A 64 -0.27 -12.48 2.42
CA LEU A 64 -0.45 -11.17 1.82
C LEU A 64 -1.61 -11.17 0.81
N PRO A 65 -2.51 -10.20 0.87
CA PRO A 65 -3.49 -10.01 -0.20
C PRO A 65 -2.80 -9.80 -1.56
N PRO A 66 -3.35 -10.34 -2.66
CA PRO A 66 -2.71 -10.26 -3.98
C PRO A 66 -2.37 -8.84 -4.44
N LYS A 67 -3.15 -7.84 -4.03
CA LYS A 67 -2.89 -6.43 -4.36
C LYS A 67 -1.66 -5.84 -3.65
N LEU A 68 -1.24 -6.45 -2.54
CA LEU A 68 -0.09 -6.00 -1.73
C LEU A 68 1.13 -6.89 -1.95
N ALA A 69 0.94 -8.12 -2.41
CA ALA A 69 2.02 -9.04 -2.67
C ALA A 69 2.87 -8.56 -3.87
N PRO A 70 4.18 -8.31 -3.70
CA PRO A 70 5.06 -7.92 -4.80
C PRO A 70 5.20 -9.03 -5.84
N ILE A 71 5.12 -10.29 -5.39
CA ILE A 71 5.10 -11.47 -6.23
C ILE A 71 3.85 -12.27 -5.85
N GLN A 72 2.94 -12.42 -6.78
CA GLN A 72 1.66 -13.08 -6.54
C GLN A 72 1.70 -14.58 -6.77
N VAL A 73 2.50 -15.02 -7.74
CA VAL A 73 2.67 -16.42 -8.11
C VAL A 73 4.13 -16.69 -8.44
N VAL A 74 4.66 -17.75 -7.88
CA VAL A 74 6.00 -18.27 -8.20
C VAL A 74 5.83 -19.63 -8.86
N LEU A 75 6.38 -19.80 -10.05
CA LEU A 75 6.39 -21.07 -10.78
C LEU A 75 7.78 -21.65 -10.68
N ILE A 76 7.91 -22.81 -10.04
CA ILE A 76 9.16 -23.53 -9.88
C ILE A 76 9.16 -24.72 -10.84
N PRO A 77 9.97 -24.70 -11.90
CA PRO A 77 10.04 -25.82 -12.84
C PRO A 77 10.77 -27.00 -12.18
N ILE A 78 10.15 -28.18 -12.25
CA ILE A 78 10.78 -29.46 -11.87
C ILE A 78 11.15 -30.17 -13.17
N TYR A 79 12.44 -30.38 -13.38
CA TYR A 79 12.94 -30.96 -14.63
C TYR A 79 14.09 -31.97 -14.38
N LYS A 80 14.25 -32.91 -15.36
CA LYS A 80 15.38 -33.80 -15.45
C LYS A 80 16.10 -33.49 -16.78
N GLY A 81 17.24 -32.78 -16.72
CA GLY A 81 18.03 -32.40 -17.89
C GLY A 81 17.63 -31.08 -18.55
N GLU A 82 18.60 -30.50 -19.28
CA GLU A 82 18.47 -29.13 -19.86
C GLU A 82 17.40 -29.00 -20.94
N GLU A 83 17.19 -30.04 -21.73
CA GLU A 83 16.18 -30.05 -22.81
C GLU A 83 14.77 -29.84 -22.26
N GLN A 84 14.43 -30.53 -21.18
CA GLN A 84 13.14 -30.45 -20.51
C GLN A 84 12.95 -29.09 -19.85
N MET A 85 14.02 -28.53 -19.30
CA MET A 85 14.01 -27.18 -18.74
C MET A 85 13.66 -26.14 -19.81
N ARG A 86 14.30 -26.21 -20.99
CA ARG A 86 14.03 -25.25 -22.09
C ARG A 86 12.58 -25.31 -22.54
N GLN A 87 12.01 -26.49 -22.72
CA GLN A 87 10.62 -26.67 -23.09
C GLN A 87 9.64 -26.08 -22.05
N ILE A 88 9.90 -26.30 -20.76
CA ILE A 88 9.07 -25.76 -19.68
C ILE A 88 9.14 -24.23 -19.67
N VAL A 89 10.33 -23.65 -19.75
CA VAL A 89 10.52 -22.18 -19.75
C VAL A 89 9.84 -21.53 -20.96
N GLU A 90 9.91 -22.16 -22.13
CA GLU A 90 9.26 -21.66 -23.35
C GLU A 90 7.74 -21.66 -23.21
N ARG A 91 7.15 -22.73 -22.69
CA ARG A 91 5.70 -22.79 -22.40
C ARG A 91 5.26 -21.74 -21.36
N LEU A 92 6.08 -21.49 -20.34
CA LEU A 92 5.79 -20.45 -19.36
C LEU A 92 5.84 -19.04 -19.95
N ARG A 93 6.73 -18.80 -20.93
CA ARG A 93 6.82 -17.51 -21.64
C ARG A 93 5.65 -17.27 -22.58
N THR A 94 5.13 -18.31 -23.18
CA THR A 94 4.00 -18.26 -24.14
C THR A 94 2.63 -18.30 -23.45
N SER A 95 2.59 -18.67 -22.16
CA SER A 95 1.37 -18.58 -21.34
C SER A 95 0.89 -17.13 -21.30
N PRO A 96 -0.42 -16.86 -21.48
CA PRO A 96 -0.95 -15.50 -21.47
C PRO A 96 -0.53 -14.83 -20.15
N LYS A 97 0.28 -13.78 -20.25
CA LYS A 97 0.67 -12.97 -19.11
C LYS A 97 -0.59 -12.44 -18.48
N SER A 98 -0.94 -12.95 -17.31
CA SER A 98 -1.90 -12.27 -16.45
C SER A 98 -1.43 -10.82 -16.32
N SER A 99 -2.22 -9.89 -16.84
CA SER A 99 -1.89 -8.48 -16.96
C SER A 99 -1.71 -7.86 -15.59
N SER A 100 -0.47 -7.71 -15.15
CA SER A 100 -0.12 -6.68 -14.17
C SER A 100 1.39 -6.46 -14.17
N ARG A 101 1.92 -6.00 -15.29
CA ARG A 101 3.06 -5.10 -15.20
C ARG A 101 2.51 -3.72 -14.94
N ARG A 102 2.61 -3.24 -13.73
CA ARG A 102 2.72 -1.81 -13.52
C ARG A 102 4.16 -1.47 -13.83
N ASP A 103 4.39 -0.89 -14.99
CA ASP A 103 5.60 -0.14 -15.24
C ASP A 103 5.61 0.99 -14.23
N SER A 104 6.53 0.92 -13.27
CA SER A 104 6.87 2.08 -12.44
C SER A 104 7.79 2.95 -13.26
N PRO A 105 7.58 4.30 -13.27
CA PRO A 105 8.47 5.24 -13.92
C PRO A 105 9.84 5.29 -13.25
#